data_15df210073792d5ad8b758ba0418efa4
#
_entry.id   15df210073792d5ad8b758ba0418efa4
#
_cell.length_a   1.000
_cell.length_b   1.000
_cell.length_c   1.000
_cell.angle_alpha   90.00
_cell.angle_beta   90.00
_cell.angle_gamma   90.00
#
_symmetry.space_group_name_H-M   'P 1'
#
loop_
_entity.id
_entity.type
_entity.pdbx_description
1 polymer ?
#
loop_
_entity_poly.entity_id
_entity_poly.type
_entity_poly.pdbx_seq_one_letter_code
_entity_poly.pdbx_strand_id
1 'polypeptide(L)'
;VMDGRVKRGTQIHMMATGFTTEVVEVGYFGAGQFIPCEELTAGMVGYITASIKNLGDTRVGDTVTDKNRPCAEALPGYKKVNPMVYCGLYPADGAKYGDLRDALEKLQLNDASLFYEPETSVALGFGFRCGFLGLLHLEIIQERLEREYNLDLVTTAPGVIYKVYKTNGEVINLTNPSNLPDPSEIEYMEEPMVNAEIMVTTEFIGAIMDLCQERRGQYLGMDYMEETRALLKYKLPLNEIIYDFFDALKSRSRGYASLDYELCGYERSELVKLDILVNKEEVDALSFI
;
A
#
# COMPACT_ATOMS: atom_id res chain seq x y z
N VAL A 1 18.20 -0.50 19.00
CA VAL A 1 18.18 -1.47 20.08
C VAL A 1 17.32 -0.91 21.20
N MET A 2 16.30 -1.62 21.62
CA MET A 2 15.39 -1.18 22.70
C MET A 2 15.93 -1.59 24.07
N ASP A 3 16.43 -2.82 24.17
CA ASP A 3 17.01 -3.36 25.39
C ASP A 3 18.15 -4.33 25.07
N GLY A 4 19.05 -4.58 25.99
CA GLY A 4 20.17 -5.49 25.83
C GLY A 4 21.29 -4.97 24.91
N ARG A 5 21.94 -5.93 24.25
CA ARG A 5 23.05 -5.67 23.32
C ARG A 5 23.11 -6.74 22.24
N VAL A 6 23.66 -6.39 21.09
CA VAL A 6 23.96 -7.32 19.99
C VAL A 6 25.39 -7.06 19.48
N LYS A 7 26.14 -8.13 19.22
CA LYS A 7 27.51 -8.08 18.70
C LYS A 7 27.73 -9.20 17.68
N ARG A 8 28.84 -9.17 17.00
CA ARG A 8 29.28 -10.27 16.11
C ARG A 8 29.25 -11.60 16.86
N GLY A 9 28.75 -12.65 16.21
CA GLY A 9 28.62 -14.00 16.78
C GLY A 9 27.38 -14.20 17.67
N THR A 10 26.57 -13.17 17.92
CA THR A 10 25.30 -13.33 18.63
C THR A 10 24.33 -14.17 17.81
N GLN A 11 23.74 -15.21 18.40
CA GLN A 11 22.65 -15.96 17.80
C GLN A 11 21.36 -15.19 17.99
N ILE A 12 20.79 -14.71 16.90
CA ILE A 12 19.55 -13.93 16.93
C ILE A 12 18.36 -14.76 16.42
N HIS A 13 17.20 -14.40 16.91
CA HIS A 13 15.91 -15.01 16.56
C HIS A 13 14.94 -13.89 16.16
N MET A 14 14.32 -14.04 14.99
CA MET A 14 13.27 -13.18 14.45
C MET A 14 11.93 -13.67 15.00
N MET A 15 11.22 -12.86 15.78
CA MET A 15 10.02 -13.35 16.48
C MET A 15 8.81 -13.56 15.56
N ALA A 16 8.67 -12.76 14.50
CA ALA A 16 7.54 -12.87 13.57
C ALA A 16 7.70 -14.01 12.56
N THR A 17 8.92 -14.27 12.10
CA THR A 17 9.19 -15.30 11.08
C THR A 17 9.68 -16.61 11.67
N GLY A 18 10.14 -16.60 12.93
CA GLY A 18 10.75 -17.76 13.57
C GLY A 18 12.19 -18.07 13.12
N PHE A 19 12.75 -17.26 12.20
CA PHE A 19 14.06 -17.48 11.64
C PHE A 19 15.17 -17.22 12.68
N THR A 20 16.22 -18.02 12.62
CA THR A 20 17.37 -17.89 13.51
C THR A 20 18.67 -17.87 12.72
N THR A 21 19.55 -16.95 13.04
CA THR A 21 20.85 -16.81 12.37
C THR A 21 21.91 -16.24 13.29
N GLU A 22 23.16 -16.31 12.87
CA GLU A 22 24.28 -15.69 13.55
C GLU A 22 24.61 -14.32 12.96
N VAL A 23 24.87 -13.35 13.82
CA VAL A 23 25.30 -12.00 13.44
C VAL A 23 26.74 -12.05 12.93
N VAL A 24 26.95 -11.63 11.69
CA VAL A 24 28.28 -11.55 11.06
C VAL A 24 28.97 -10.23 11.42
N GLU A 25 28.23 -9.12 11.37
CA GLU A 25 28.73 -7.79 11.66
C GLU A 25 27.61 -6.92 12.24
N VAL A 26 27.98 -5.95 13.06
CA VAL A 26 27.12 -4.88 13.54
C VAL A 26 27.81 -3.53 13.34
N GLY A 27 27.02 -2.48 13.16
CA GLY A 27 27.55 -1.13 12.98
C GLY A 27 26.44 -0.09 12.93
N TYR A 28 26.81 1.13 12.63
CA TYR A 28 25.90 2.26 12.48
C TYR A 28 26.14 2.99 11.16
N PHE A 29 25.16 3.80 10.76
CA PHE A 29 25.22 4.55 9.51
C PHE A 29 25.94 5.88 9.72
N GLY A 30 26.98 6.10 8.96
CA GLY A 30 27.61 7.40 8.79
C GLY A 30 27.09 8.11 7.54
N ALA A 31 27.61 9.30 7.25
CA ALA A 31 27.28 10.00 6.02
C ALA A 31 27.84 9.24 4.80
N GLY A 32 26.95 8.53 4.10
CA GLY A 32 27.29 7.78 2.90
C GLY A 32 28.13 6.51 3.11
N GLN A 33 28.27 6.03 4.35
CA GLN A 33 29.05 4.82 4.64
C GLN A 33 28.53 4.03 5.84
N PHE A 34 28.80 2.71 5.83
CA PHE A 34 28.60 1.85 6.99
C PHE A 34 29.83 1.91 7.88
N ILE A 35 29.64 2.11 9.18
CA ILE A 35 30.70 2.16 10.17
C ILE A 35 30.55 0.96 11.11
N PRO A 36 31.40 -0.08 10.98
CA PRO A 36 31.37 -1.23 11.87
C PRO A 36 31.70 -0.84 13.32
N CYS A 37 31.07 -1.50 14.28
CA CYS A 37 31.36 -1.33 15.69
C CYS A 37 31.44 -2.69 16.41
N GLU A 38 31.90 -2.69 17.65
CA GLU A 38 32.04 -3.91 18.43
C GLU A 38 30.67 -4.47 18.86
N GLU A 39 29.78 -3.57 19.30
CA GLU A 39 28.42 -3.92 19.73
C GLU A 39 27.45 -2.75 19.54
N LEU A 40 26.16 -3.08 19.41
CA LEU A 40 25.06 -2.13 19.52
C LEU A 40 24.36 -2.36 20.85
N THR A 41 24.19 -1.29 21.64
CA THR A 41 23.55 -1.30 22.96
C THR A 41 22.22 -0.57 22.94
N ALA A 42 21.45 -0.68 24.02
CA ALA A 42 20.16 0.00 24.19
C ALA A 42 20.25 1.51 23.87
N GLY A 43 19.31 2.01 23.10
CA GLY A 43 19.27 3.39 22.59
C GLY A 43 20.00 3.61 21.26
N MET A 44 20.83 2.68 20.82
CA MET A 44 21.53 2.80 19.53
C MET A 44 20.65 2.39 18.35
N VAL A 45 20.83 3.10 17.23
CA VAL A 45 20.30 2.76 15.91
C VAL A 45 21.45 2.33 15.02
N GLY A 46 21.33 1.21 14.33
CA GLY A 46 22.42 0.69 13.52
C GLY A 46 21.94 -0.41 12.57
N TYR A 47 22.89 -1.15 12.03
CA TYR A 47 22.65 -2.29 11.15
C TYR A 47 23.21 -3.59 11.73
N ILE A 48 22.61 -4.70 11.31
CA ILE A 48 23.08 -6.05 11.57
C ILE A 48 23.20 -6.74 10.21
N THR A 49 24.33 -7.36 9.93
CA THR A 49 24.48 -8.27 8.79
C THR A 49 24.48 -9.72 9.28
N ALA A 50 23.81 -10.57 8.53
CA ALA A 50 23.72 -11.99 8.82
C ALA A 50 23.60 -12.79 7.52
N SER A 51 23.82 -14.11 7.56
CA SER A 51 23.71 -14.97 6.39
C SER A 51 22.25 -15.29 6.05
N ILE A 52 21.49 -14.26 5.69
CA ILE A 52 20.07 -14.38 5.31
C ILE A 52 20.00 -14.60 3.80
N LYS A 53 19.43 -15.73 3.37
CA LYS A 53 19.36 -16.11 1.95
C LYS A 53 17.99 -15.83 1.33
N ASN A 54 16.94 -15.86 2.12
CA ASN A 54 15.57 -15.63 1.66
C ASN A 54 15.01 -14.38 2.28
N LEU A 55 14.38 -13.52 1.49
CA LEU A 55 13.66 -12.33 1.96
C LEU A 55 12.55 -12.68 2.95
N GLY A 56 11.85 -13.79 2.75
CA GLY A 56 10.78 -14.26 3.63
C GLY A 56 11.23 -14.58 5.06
N ASP A 57 12.55 -14.75 5.29
CA ASP A 57 13.12 -15.03 6.62
C ASP A 57 13.19 -13.77 7.49
N THR A 58 13.06 -12.59 6.89
CA THR A 58 13.05 -11.30 7.59
C THR A 58 11.85 -10.46 7.20
N ARG A 59 11.38 -9.65 8.14
CA ARG A 59 10.23 -8.79 7.92
C ARG A 59 10.46 -7.44 8.58
N VAL A 60 10.11 -6.37 7.87
CA VAL A 60 10.10 -5.02 8.47
C VAL A 60 9.09 -4.96 9.61
N GLY A 61 9.51 -4.40 10.75
CA GLY A 61 8.71 -4.37 11.98
C GLY A 61 8.83 -5.62 12.83
N ASP A 62 9.71 -6.58 12.48
CA ASP A 62 9.96 -7.75 13.33
C ASP A 62 10.78 -7.37 14.58
N THR A 63 10.58 -8.13 15.65
CA THR A 63 11.41 -8.05 16.85
C THR A 63 12.53 -9.06 16.79
N VAL A 64 13.75 -8.55 16.81
CA VAL A 64 14.97 -9.36 16.88
C VAL A 64 15.36 -9.56 18.32
N THR A 65 15.50 -10.80 18.75
CA THR A 65 15.87 -11.17 20.15
C THR A 65 17.05 -12.14 20.18
N ASP A 66 17.72 -12.24 21.33
CA ASP A 66 18.75 -13.26 21.54
C ASP A 66 18.11 -14.66 21.58
N LYS A 67 18.61 -15.60 20.79
CA LYS A 67 18.11 -16.97 20.74
C LYS A 67 18.18 -17.69 22.10
N ASN A 68 19.23 -17.42 22.88
CA ASN A 68 19.48 -18.09 24.14
C ASN A 68 18.73 -17.46 25.31
N ARG A 69 18.32 -16.19 25.16
CA ARG A 69 17.56 -15.43 26.14
C ARG A 69 16.48 -14.61 25.42
N PRO A 70 15.49 -15.26 24.81
CA PRO A 70 14.47 -14.53 24.05
C PRO A 70 13.65 -13.64 24.97
N CYS A 71 13.21 -12.48 24.43
CA CYS A 71 12.22 -11.65 25.11
C CYS A 71 10.86 -12.39 25.14
N ALA A 72 10.08 -12.10 26.17
CA ALA A 72 8.79 -12.77 26.37
C ALA A 72 7.75 -12.36 25.32
N GLU A 73 7.79 -11.11 24.89
CA GLU A 73 6.83 -10.52 23.95
C GLU A 73 7.54 -9.68 22.87
N ALA A 74 6.96 -9.66 21.67
CA ALA A 74 7.42 -8.80 20.61
C ALA A 74 7.18 -7.33 20.97
N LEU A 75 8.01 -6.42 20.44
CA LEU A 75 7.83 -4.99 20.65
C LEU A 75 6.48 -4.53 20.06
N PRO A 76 5.70 -3.76 20.83
CA PRO A 76 4.39 -3.30 20.40
C PRO A 76 4.48 -2.22 19.32
N GLY A 77 3.40 -2.03 18.57
CA GLY A 77 3.24 -0.90 17.65
C GLY A 77 3.63 -1.19 16.19
N TYR A 78 4.27 -2.30 15.90
CA TYR A 78 4.62 -2.67 14.53
C TYR A 78 3.52 -3.54 13.92
N LYS A 79 2.75 -2.95 12.99
CA LYS A 79 1.67 -3.64 12.28
C LYS A 79 2.10 -3.92 10.83
N LYS A 80 1.63 -5.03 10.27
CA LYS A 80 1.75 -5.26 8.83
C LYS A 80 0.89 -4.23 8.12
N VAL A 81 1.50 -3.44 7.26
CA VAL A 81 0.77 -2.51 6.39
C VAL A 81 0.27 -3.30 5.19
N ASN A 82 -1.04 -3.28 4.96
CA ASN A 82 -1.64 -3.91 3.80
C ASN A 82 -1.77 -2.88 2.67
N PRO A 83 -1.54 -3.29 1.42
CA PRO A 83 -1.80 -2.43 0.28
C PRO A 83 -3.27 -1.98 0.25
N MET A 84 -3.48 -0.74 -0.17
CA MET A 84 -4.81 -0.13 -0.29
C MET A 84 -5.19 0.13 -1.75
N VAL A 85 -4.21 0.32 -2.61
CA VAL A 85 -4.38 0.63 -4.03
C VAL A 85 -3.74 -0.49 -4.85
N TYR A 86 -4.43 -0.94 -5.87
CA TYR A 86 -3.97 -2.01 -6.75
C TYR A 86 -4.04 -1.57 -8.21
N CYS A 87 -2.99 -1.88 -8.98
CA CYS A 87 -3.03 -1.75 -10.43
C CYS A 87 -2.20 -2.85 -11.11
N GLY A 88 -2.45 -3.09 -12.37
CA GLY A 88 -1.62 -3.94 -13.22
C GLY A 88 -0.44 -3.14 -13.76
N LEU A 89 0.77 -3.71 -13.70
CA LEU A 89 1.98 -3.19 -14.34
C LEU A 89 2.38 -4.15 -15.45
N TYR A 90 2.47 -3.64 -16.67
CA TYR A 90 2.81 -4.41 -17.86
C TYR A 90 3.99 -3.76 -18.57
N PRO A 91 4.98 -4.53 -19.03
CA PRO A 91 6.03 -3.97 -19.88
C PRO A 91 5.42 -3.59 -21.25
N ALA A 92 5.73 -2.43 -21.76
CA ALA A 92 5.28 -2.00 -23.09
C ALA A 92 5.82 -2.96 -24.19
N ASP A 93 7.00 -3.52 -23.98
CA ASP A 93 7.55 -4.64 -24.77
C ASP A 93 7.40 -5.93 -23.96
N GLY A 94 6.56 -6.85 -24.39
CA GLY A 94 6.32 -8.13 -23.73
C GLY A 94 7.56 -9.01 -23.56
N ALA A 95 8.61 -8.81 -24.36
CA ALA A 95 9.89 -9.49 -24.19
C ALA A 95 10.60 -9.13 -22.86
N LYS A 96 10.27 -7.97 -22.28
CA LYS A 96 10.83 -7.50 -21.01
C LYS A 96 10.08 -7.95 -19.75
N TYR A 97 9.17 -8.92 -19.85
CA TYR A 97 8.47 -9.47 -18.68
C TYR A 97 9.43 -10.02 -17.61
N GLY A 98 10.48 -10.72 -18.04
CA GLY A 98 11.52 -11.23 -17.14
C GLY A 98 12.26 -10.11 -16.41
N ASP A 99 12.59 -9.02 -17.13
CA ASP A 99 13.27 -7.86 -16.56
C ASP A 99 12.38 -7.15 -15.53
N LEU A 100 11.08 -7.03 -15.81
CA LEU A 100 10.11 -6.44 -14.87
C LEU A 100 10.01 -7.28 -13.59
N ARG A 101 9.94 -8.62 -13.71
CA ARG A 101 9.95 -9.50 -12.54
C ARG A 101 11.17 -9.28 -11.67
N ASP A 102 12.36 -9.33 -12.30
CA ASP A 102 13.64 -9.20 -11.59
C ASP A 102 13.78 -7.80 -10.94
N ALA A 103 13.23 -6.76 -11.57
CA ALA A 103 13.19 -5.42 -11.01
C ALA A 103 12.27 -5.34 -9.78
N LEU A 104 11.06 -5.91 -9.85
CA LEU A 104 10.12 -5.96 -8.73
C LEU A 104 10.70 -6.75 -7.54
N GLU A 105 11.37 -7.89 -7.79
CA GLU A 105 12.07 -8.64 -6.75
C GLU A 105 13.15 -7.80 -6.05
N LYS A 106 13.94 -7.04 -6.82
CA LYS A 106 14.97 -6.14 -6.26
C LYS A 106 14.37 -4.96 -5.50
N LEU A 107 13.29 -4.38 -5.99
CA LEU A 107 12.60 -3.29 -5.28
C LEU A 107 12.02 -3.76 -3.95
N GLN A 108 11.45 -4.97 -3.90
CA GLN A 108 10.90 -5.55 -2.68
C GLN A 108 11.95 -5.75 -1.57
N LEU A 109 13.24 -5.88 -1.93
CA LEU A 109 14.34 -5.90 -0.95
C LEU A 109 14.41 -4.62 -0.10
N ASN A 110 14.07 -3.49 -0.70
CA ASN A 110 14.12 -2.18 -0.06
C ASN A 110 12.74 -1.67 0.37
N ASP A 111 11.69 -2.23 -0.20
CA ASP A 111 10.31 -1.85 0.06
C ASP A 111 9.45 -3.06 0.39
N ALA A 112 9.39 -3.39 1.67
CA ALA A 112 8.62 -4.52 2.18
C ALA A 112 7.10 -4.34 2.09
N SER A 113 6.62 -3.16 1.72
CA SER A 113 5.20 -2.85 1.52
C SER A 113 4.74 -3.13 0.09
N LEU A 114 5.68 -3.27 -0.85
CA LEU A 114 5.38 -3.64 -2.23
C LEU A 114 4.88 -5.09 -2.31
N PHE A 115 3.67 -5.24 -2.76
CA PHE A 115 3.06 -6.53 -3.08
C PHE A 115 2.96 -6.68 -4.59
N TYR A 116 3.23 -7.86 -5.12
CA TYR A 116 2.99 -8.18 -6.53
C TYR A 116 2.73 -9.67 -6.73
N GLU A 117 1.90 -9.96 -7.72
CA GLU A 117 1.59 -11.31 -8.18
C GLU A 117 1.49 -11.32 -9.71
N PRO A 118 1.82 -12.45 -10.38
CA PRO A 118 1.68 -12.55 -11.83
C PRO A 118 0.24 -12.33 -12.28
N GLU A 119 0.06 -11.57 -13.34
CA GLU A 119 -1.23 -11.31 -13.96
C GLU A 119 -1.09 -11.41 -15.49
N THR A 120 -2.19 -11.73 -16.15
CA THR A 120 -2.28 -11.77 -17.62
C THR A 120 -3.49 -10.98 -18.06
N SER A 121 -3.28 -10.07 -19.02
CA SER A 121 -4.32 -9.34 -19.72
C SER A 121 -4.39 -9.80 -21.18
N VAL A 122 -5.58 -9.91 -21.72
CA VAL A 122 -5.76 -10.24 -23.14
C VAL A 122 -5.19 -9.15 -24.03
N ALA A 123 -5.34 -7.88 -23.61
CA ALA A 123 -4.87 -6.72 -24.35
C ALA A 123 -3.37 -6.44 -24.18
N LEU A 124 -2.81 -6.63 -22.96
CA LEU A 124 -1.45 -6.20 -22.61
C LEU A 124 -0.46 -7.36 -22.45
N GLY A 125 -0.93 -8.61 -22.47
CA GLY A 125 -0.11 -9.80 -22.28
C GLY A 125 0.25 -10.08 -20.83
N PHE A 126 1.48 -10.53 -20.58
CA PHE A 126 1.95 -10.88 -19.23
C PHE A 126 2.46 -9.66 -18.47
N GLY A 127 2.05 -9.54 -17.23
CA GLY A 127 2.44 -8.48 -16.31
C GLY A 127 2.30 -8.91 -14.85
N PHE A 128 2.16 -7.93 -13.97
CA PHE A 128 1.99 -8.15 -12.55
C PHE A 128 0.87 -7.29 -11.98
N ARG A 129 0.02 -7.88 -11.16
CA ARG A 129 -0.88 -7.15 -10.28
C ARG A 129 -0.11 -6.69 -9.07
N CYS A 130 0.03 -5.38 -8.90
CA CYS A 130 0.80 -4.78 -7.82
C CYS A 130 -0.11 -4.08 -6.82
N GLY A 131 0.26 -4.18 -5.54
CA GLY A 131 -0.43 -3.51 -4.45
C GLY A 131 0.47 -2.46 -3.79
N PHE A 132 -0.09 -1.28 -3.54
CA PHE A 132 0.59 -0.09 -3.05
C PHE A 132 -0.10 0.48 -1.82
N LEU A 133 0.63 1.24 -1.01
CA LEU A 133 0.09 1.94 0.17
C LEU A 133 -0.83 3.11 -0.22
N GLY A 134 -0.69 3.64 -1.42
CA GLY A 134 -1.44 4.74 -1.97
C GLY A 134 -0.87 5.16 -3.32
N LEU A 135 -1.42 6.21 -3.93
CA LEU A 135 -0.97 6.69 -5.25
C LEU A 135 0.48 7.15 -5.26
N LEU A 136 0.92 7.90 -4.25
CA LEU A 136 2.31 8.35 -4.17
C LEU A 136 3.30 7.18 -4.16
N HIS A 137 2.96 6.09 -3.45
CA HIS A 137 3.77 4.88 -3.45
C HIS A 137 3.82 4.23 -4.83
N LEU A 138 2.68 4.18 -5.54
CA LEU A 138 2.59 3.70 -6.93
C LEU A 138 3.50 4.52 -7.84
N GLU A 139 3.40 5.85 -7.80
CA GLU A 139 4.21 6.76 -8.61
C GLU A 139 5.70 6.58 -8.36
N ILE A 140 6.11 6.47 -7.08
CA ILE A 140 7.51 6.24 -6.72
C ILE A 140 8.02 4.91 -7.28
N ILE A 141 7.26 3.83 -7.15
CA ILE A 141 7.65 2.52 -7.68
C ILE A 141 7.72 2.54 -9.20
N GLN A 142 6.75 3.15 -9.87
CA GLN A 142 6.75 3.31 -11.33
C GLN A 142 7.99 4.09 -11.80
N GLU A 143 8.24 5.27 -11.24
CA GLU A 143 9.43 6.09 -11.54
C GLU A 143 10.74 5.32 -11.33
N ARG A 144 10.83 4.53 -10.27
CA ARG A 144 12.01 3.70 -10.01
C ARG A 144 12.19 2.60 -11.06
N LEU A 145 11.10 1.92 -11.44
CA LEU A 145 11.14 0.89 -12.49
C LEU A 145 11.57 1.49 -13.83
N GLU A 146 11.09 2.68 -14.17
CA GLU A 146 11.44 3.39 -15.40
C GLU A 146 12.90 3.88 -15.37
N ARG A 147 13.33 4.55 -14.30
CA ARG A 147 14.65 5.21 -14.23
C ARG A 147 15.79 4.29 -13.83
N GLU A 148 15.58 3.42 -12.83
CA GLU A 148 16.66 2.56 -12.33
C GLU A 148 16.82 1.30 -13.17
N TYR A 149 15.71 0.78 -13.75
CA TYR A 149 15.70 -0.48 -14.51
C TYR A 149 15.46 -0.30 -16.02
N ASN A 150 15.24 0.93 -16.48
CA ASN A 150 15.02 1.28 -17.88
C ASN A 150 13.87 0.48 -18.52
N LEU A 151 12.75 0.40 -17.81
CA LEU A 151 11.53 -0.27 -18.24
C LEU A 151 10.50 0.75 -18.70
N ASP A 152 9.96 0.56 -19.91
CA ASP A 152 8.76 1.27 -20.35
C ASP A 152 7.53 0.47 -19.84
N LEU A 153 6.66 1.11 -19.09
CA LEU A 153 5.53 0.46 -18.43
C LEU A 153 4.19 0.99 -18.92
N VAL A 154 3.23 0.07 -19.03
CA VAL A 154 1.80 0.37 -19.15
C VAL A 154 1.14 0.02 -17.82
N THR A 155 0.47 1.00 -17.22
CA THR A 155 -0.26 0.82 -15.96
C THR A 155 -1.77 0.80 -16.23
N THR A 156 -2.48 -0.11 -15.60
CA THR A 156 -3.95 -0.05 -15.61
C THR A 156 -4.45 1.01 -14.63
N ALA A 157 -5.72 1.38 -14.72
CA ALA A 157 -6.30 2.29 -13.74
C ALA A 157 -6.14 1.73 -12.31
N PRO A 158 -5.65 2.53 -11.35
CA PRO A 158 -5.57 2.10 -9.97
C PRO A 158 -6.97 1.87 -9.41
N GLY A 159 -7.13 0.88 -8.55
CA GLY A 159 -8.40 0.53 -7.94
C GLY A 159 -8.22 -0.01 -6.53
N VAL A 160 -9.32 -0.34 -5.89
CA VAL A 160 -9.37 -0.90 -4.53
C VAL A 160 -9.77 -2.37 -4.57
N ILE A 161 -9.65 -3.07 -3.44
CA ILE A 161 -10.20 -4.42 -3.30
C ILE A 161 -11.67 -4.31 -2.95
N TYR A 162 -12.53 -4.91 -3.79
CA TYR A 162 -13.94 -5.09 -3.48
C TYR A 162 -14.17 -6.49 -2.89
N LYS A 163 -15.16 -6.62 -2.01
CA LYS A 163 -15.66 -7.92 -1.58
C LYS A 163 -16.92 -8.25 -2.34
N VAL A 164 -16.90 -9.35 -3.05
CA VAL A 164 -18.05 -9.86 -3.83
C VAL A 164 -18.64 -11.04 -3.10
N TYR A 165 -19.88 -10.91 -2.66
CA TYR A 165 -20.64 -11.97 -2.02
C TYR A 165 -21.48 -12.67 -3.07
N LYS A 166 -21.21 -13.95 -3.29
CA LYS A 166 -21.92 -14.76 -4.28
C LYS A 166 -23.17 -15.41 -3.68
N THR A 167 -24.12 -15.69 -4.53
CA THR A 167 -25.39 -16.37 -4.17
C THR A 167 -25.18 -17.76 -3.57
N ASN A 168 -24.04 -18.39 -3.80
CA ASN A 168 -23.66 -19.68 -3.21
C ASN A 168 -23.00 -19.55 -1.82
N GLY A 169 -22.87 -18.33 -1.27
CA GLY A 169 -22.22 -18.04 0.02
C GLY A 169 -20.71 -17.86 -0.02
N GLU A 170 -20.08 -17.96 -1.19
CA GLU A 170 -18.65 -17.68 -1.36
C GLU A 170 -18.40 -16.17 -1.33
N VAL A 171 -17.27 -15.75 -0.71
CA VAL A 171 -16.82 -14.35 -0.68
C VAL A 171 -15.51 -14.25 -1.44
N ILE A 172 -15.46 -13.40 -2.45
CA ILE A 172 -14.29 -13.18 -3.30
C ILE A 172 -13.72 -11.77 -3.00
N ASN A 173 -12.41 -11.69 -2.79
CA ASN A 173 -11.69 -10.42 -2.78
C ASN A 173 -11.31 -10.08 -4.23
N LEU A 174 -12.01 -9.11 -4.81
CA LEU A 174 -11.83 -8.72 -6.20
C LEU A 174 -10.81 -7.57 -6.28
N THR A 175 -9.64 -7.86 -6.83
CA THR A 175 -8.56 -6.89 -7.08
C THR A 175 -8.54 -6.39 -8.52
N ASN A 176 -9.03 -7.21 -9.46
CA ASN A 176 -9.09 -6.89 -10.89
C ASN A 176 -10.55 -6.91 -11.36
N PRO A 177 -11.09 -5.77 -11.86
CA PRO A 177 -12.46 -5.69 -12.37
C PRO A 177 -12.82 -6.71 -13.44
N SER A 178 -11.84 -7.15 -14.27
CA SER A 178 -12.05 -8.14 -15.31
C SER A 178 -12.44 -9.53 -14.78
N ASN A 179 -12.14 -9.80 -13.50
CA ASN A 179 -12.45 -11.06 -12.82
C ASN A 179 -13.81 -11.02 -12.09
N LEU A 180 -14.61 -9.96 -12.32
CA LEU A 180 -15.94 -9.88 -11.70
C LEU A 180 -16.82 -11.04 -12.19
N PRO A 181 -17.44 -11.83 -11.29
CA PRO A 181 -18.39 -12.88 -11.65
C PRO A 181 -19.60 -12.34 -12.43
N ASP A 182 -20.32 -13.25 -13.11
CA ASP A 182 -21.58 -12.89 -13.77
C ASP A 182 -22.54 -12.22 -12.77
N PRO A 183 -23.24 -11.14 -13.13
CA PRO A 183 -24.18 -10.46 -12.25
C PRO A 183 -25.24 -11.38 -11.60
N SER A 184 -25.61 -12.47 -12.27
CA SER A 184 -26.55 -13.47 -11.74
C SER A 184 -25.98 -14.30 -10.58
N GLU A 185 -24.65 -14.35 -10.45
CA GLU A 185 -23.97 -15.04 -9.34
C GLU A 185 -23.70 -14.12 -8.14
N ILE A 186 -23.90 -12.81 -8.29
CA ILE A 186 -23.59 -11.82 -7.26
C ILE A 186 -24.84 -11.54 -6.44
N GLU A 187 -24.75 -11.71 -5.12
CA GLU A 187 -25.79 -11.31 -4.19
C GLU A 187 -25.69 -9.82 -3.84
N TYR A 188 -24.47 -9.37 -3.47
CA TYR A 188 -24.13 -7.96 -3.26
C TYR A 188 -22.61 -7.78 -3.26
N MET A 189 -22.19 -6.52 -3.28
CA MET A 189 -20.78 -6.14 -3.20
C MET A 189 -20.55 -5.15 -2.06
N GLU A 190 -19.34 -5.19 -1.50
CA GLU A 190 -18.87 -4.21 -0.51
C GLU A 190 -17.62 -3.52 -1.02
N GLU A 191 -17.54 -2.21 -0.75
CA GLU A 191 -16.36 -1.39 -1.02
C GLU A 191 -15.64 -0.99 0.27
N PRO A 192 -14.32 -0.78 0.24
CA PRO A 192 -13.57 -0.32 1.40
C PRO A 192 -13.90 1.14 1.70
N MET A 193 -14.15 1.42 2.98
CA MET A 193 -14.46 2.73 3.50
C MET A 193 -13.30 3.27 4.35
N VAL A 194 -13.15 4.59 4.36
CA VAL A 194 -12.17 5.28 5.19
C VAL A 194 -12.84 6.34 6.05
N ASN A 195 -12.30 6.52 7.26
CA ASN A 195 -12.54 7.72 8.05
C ASN A 195 -11.54 8.77 7.59
N ALA A 196 -12.05 9.85 7.04
CA ALA A 196 -11.26 10.98 6.53
C ALA A 196 -11.36 12.16 7.50
N GLU A 197 -10.22 12.69 7.89
CA GLU A 197 -10.08 13.91 8.68
C GLU A 197 -9.50 15.02 7.79
N ILE A 198 -10.29 16.05 7.54
CA ILE A 198 -9.94 17.15 6.65
C ILE A 198 -9.81 18.43 7.47
N MET A 199 -8.58 18.90 7.61
CA MET A 199 -8.32 20.20 8.21
C MET A 199 -8.43 21.29 7.15
N VAL A 200 -9.24 22.32 7.42
CA VAL A 200 -9.53 23.40 6.47
C VAL A 200 -9.71 24.72 7.19
N THR A 201 -9.44 25.83 6.52
CA THR A 201 -9.79 27.17 7.03
C THR A 201 -11.30 27.41 6.89
N THR A 202 -11.87 28.16 7.83
CA THR A 202 -13.33 28.34 7.96
C THR A 202 -14.00 28.88 6.70
N GLU A 203 -13.29 29.67 5.89
CA GLU A 203 -13.81 30.23 4.63
C GLU A 203 -14.10 29.17 3.55
N PHE A 204 -13.43 28.00 3.60
CA PHE A 204 -13.58 26.94 2.60
C PHE A 204 -14.40 25.75 3.08
N ILE A 205 -14.96 25.78 4.31
CA ILE A 205 -15.74 24.65 4.85
C ILE A 205 -16.84 24.22 3.89
N GLY A 206 -17.65 25.16 3.37
CA GLY A 206 -18.73 24.84 2.44
C GLY A 206 -18.23 24.14 1.17
N ALA A 207 -17.17 24.66 0.53
CA ALA A 207 -16.63 24.10 -0.69
C ALA A 207 -16.07 22.67 -0.48
N ILE A 208 -15.53 22.38 0.70
CA ILE A 208 -15.01 21.05 1.02
C ILE A 208 -16.14 20.09 1.41
N MET A 209 -17.19 20.58 2.09
CA MET A 209 -18.39 19.77 2.36
C MET A 209 -19.08 19.35 1.05
N ASP A 210 -19.20 20.27 0.09
CA ASP A 210 -19.74 19.98 -1.24
C ASP A 210 -18.90 18.92 -1.96
N LEU A 211 -17.57 19.05 -1.92
CA LEU A 211 -16.66 18.04 -2.49
C LEU A 211 -16.90 16.67 -1.86
N CYS A 212 -16.96 16.57 -0.55
CA CYS A 212 -17.18 15.29 0.13
C CYS A 212 -18.54 14.69 -0.23
N GLN A 213 -19.58 15.51 -0.38
CA GLN A 213 -20.91 15.06 -0.78
C GLN A 213 -20.92 14.56 -2.24
N GLU A 214 -20.26 15.27 -3.16
CA GLU A 214 -20.07 14.81 -4.55
C GLU A 214 -19.37 13.44 -4.63
N ARG A 215 -18.53 13.12 -3.64
CA ARG A 215 -17.78 11.87 -3.51
C ARG A 215 -18.44 10.84 -2.58
N ARG A 216 -19.75 10.86 -2.48
CA ARG A 216 -20.55 9.92 -1.67
C ARG A 216 -20.18 9.90 -0.18
N GLY A 217 -19.58 11.00 0.33
CA GLY A 217 -19.14 11.10 1.71
C GLY A 217 -20.29 11.22 2.70
N GLN A 218 -20.18 10.49 3.81
CA GLN A 218 -21.08 10.56 4.95
C GLN A 218 -20.48 11.50 5.99
N TYR A 219 -21.17 12.59 6.30
CA TYR A 219 -20.72 13.55 7.31
C TYR A 219 -20.79 12.93 8.71
N LEU A 220 -19.68 12.92 9.44
CA LEU A 220 -19.60 12.39 10.80
C LEU A 220 -19.56 13.49 11.85
N GLY A 221 -19.02 14.66 11.53
CA GLY A 221 -18.91 15.77 12.46
C GLY A 221 -17.89 16.81 12.03
N MET A 222 -17.84 17.89 12.80
CA MET A 222 -16.88 18.96 12.61
C MET A 222 -16.47 19.52 13.97
N ASP A 223 -15.17 19.72 14.17
CA ASP A 223 -14.59 20.35 15.35
C ASP A 223 -13.85 21.63 14.95
N TYR A 224 -14.08 22.72 15.65
CA TYR A 224 -13.28 23.93 15.50
C TYR A 224 -12.01 23.79 16.34
N MET A 225 -10.86 23.81 15.68
CA MET A 225 -9.55 23.72 16.35
C MET A 225 -9.10 25.09 16.84
N GLU A 226 -9.41 26.14 16.05
CA GLU A 226 -9.13 27.54 16.30
C GLU A 226 -10.25 28.39 15.66
N GLU A 227 -10.24 29.71 15.87
CA GLU A 227 -11.22 30.61 15.25
C GLU A 227 -11.23 30.53 13.70
N THR A 228 -10.08 30.19 13.10
CA THR A 228 -9.88 30.19 11.64
C THR A 228 -9.76 28.80 11.03
N ARG A 229 -9.77 27.73 11.83
CA ARG A 229 -9.57 26.35 11.36
C ARG A 229 -10.60 25.39 11.92
N ALA A 230 -11.10 24.53 11.04
CA ALA A 230 -12.00 23.45 11.39
C ALA A 230 -11.44 22.09 10.92
N LEU A 231 -11.76 21.06 11.66
CA LEU A 231 -11.51 19.66 11.32
C LEU A 231 -12.85 19.03 10.93
N LEU A 232 -13.01 18.73 9.64
CA LEU A 232 -14.16 18.02 9.11
C LEU A 232 -13.90 16.51 9.18
N LYS A 233 -14.88 15.75 9.64
CA LYS A 233 -14.83 14.29 9.73
C LYS A 233 -15.86 13.69 8.81
N TYR A 234 -15.39 12.85 7.91
CA TYR A 234 -16.21 12.16 6.92
C TYR A 234 -15.89 10.68 6.86
N LYS A 235 -16.87 9.88 6.49
CA LYS A 235 -16.66 8.53 6.02
C LYS A 235 -16.83 8.52 4.51
N LEU A 236 -15.78 8.10 3.79
CA LEU A 236 -15.71 8.14 2.33
C LEU A 236 -15.35 6.76 1.77
N PRO A 237 -15.86 6.41 0.59
CA PRO A 237 -15.33 5.26 -0.14
C PRO A 237 -13.87 5.51 -0.52
N LEU A 238 -12.99 4.53 -0.27
CA LEU A 238 -11.56 4.66 -0.59
C LEU A 238 -11.34 4.94 -2.08
N ASN A 239 -12.14 4.33 -2.96
CA ASN A 239 -12.01 4.52 -4.41
C ASN A 239 -12.26 5.97 -4.85
N GLU A 240 -13.10 6.71 -4.14
CA GLU A 240 -13.36 8.13 -4.42
C GLU A 240 -12.19 9.06 -4.04
N ILE A 241 -11.31 8.59 -3.14
CA ILE A 241 -10.12 9.36 -2.70
C ILE A 241 -8.92 9.12 -3.62
N ILE A 242 -8.82 7.93 -4.21
CA ILE A 242 -7.63 7.49 -4.96
C ILE A 242 -7.36 8.35 -6.20
N TYR A 243 -8.39 8.88 -6.86
CA TYR A 243 -8.17 9.62 -8.10
C TYR A 243 -7.82 11.09 -7.86
N ASP A 244 -8.71 11.97 -8.15
CA ASP A 244 -8.50 13.42 -8.18
C ASP A 244 -8.97 14.16 -6.91
N PHE A 245 -9.36 13.42 -5.86
CA PHE A 245 -9.89 14.01 -4.63
C PHE A 245 -8.90 14.98 -3.97
N PHE A 246 -7.63 14.61 -3.90
CA PHE A 246 -6.62 15.44 -3.28
C PHE A 246 -6.37 16.73 -4.07
N ASP A 247 -6.34 16.65 -5.39
CA ASP A 247 -6.19 17.81 -6.27
C ASP A 247 -7.42 18.73 -6.19
N ALA A 248 -8.62 18.15 -6.17
CA ALA A 248 -9.86 18.88 -5.96
C ALA A 248 -9.88 19.57 -4.58
N LEU A 249 -9.43 18.86 -3.53
CA LEU A 249 -9.32 19.38 -2.18
C LEU A 249 -8.39 20.62 -2.13
N LYS A 250 -7.21 20.51 -2.72
CA LYS A 250 -6.24 21.60 -2.81
C LYS A 250 -6.77 22.76 -3.63
N SER A 251 -7.36 22.49 -4.77
CA SER A 251 -7.92 23.51 -5.67
C SER A 251 -9.04 24.28 -4.99
N ARG A 252 -10.01 23.60 -4.34
CA ARG A 252 -11.17 24.24 -3.68
C ARG A 252 -10.81 24.97 -2.39
N SER A 253 -9.64 24.70 -1.81
CA SER A 253 -9.14 25.34 -0.58
C SER A 253 -7.96 26.28 -0.80
N ARG A 254 -7.61 26.61 -2.04
CA ARG A 254 -6.39 27.39 -2.37
C ARG A 254 -5.12 26.82 -1.75
N GLY A 255 -5.05 25.48 -1.59
CA GLY A 255 -3.93 24.78 -1.01
C GLY A 255 -3.94 24.65 0.52
N TYR A 256 -4.88 25.25 1.21
CA TYR A 256 -4.91 25.26 2.70
C TYR A 256 -5.44 23.98 3.32
N ALA A 257 -6.28 23.19 2.62
CA ALA A 257 -6.79 21.95 3.20
C ALA A 257 -5.75 20.85 3.22
N SER A 258 -5.78 20.05 4.27
CA SER A 258 -5.02 18.80 4.39
C SER A 258 -5.97 17.64 4.68
N LEU A 259 -5.60 16.44 4.22
CA LEU A 259 -6.35 15.21 4.37
C LEU A 259 -5.49 14.18 5.08
N ASP A 260 -6.06 13.56 6.10
CA ASP A 260 -5.61 12.32 6.68
C ASP A 260 -6.75 11.30 6.65
N TYR A 261 -6.45 10.02 6.41
CA TYR A 261 -7.48 8.99 6.36
C TYR A 261 -6.96 7.63 6.79
N GLU A 262 -7.86 6.82 7.35
CA GLU A 262 -7.57 5.45 7.72
C GLU A 262 -8.74 4.53 7.33
N LEU A 263 -8.41 3.26 6.98
CA LEU A 263 -9.41 2.25 6.67
C LEU A 263 -10.30 1.99 7.90
N CYS A 264 -11.63 2.06 7.70
CA CYS A 264 -12.61 1.81 8.75
C CYS A 264 -13.51 0.60 8.49
N GLY A 265 -13.22 -0.19 7.45
CA GLY A 265 -13.95 -1.40 7.12
C GLY A 265 -14.53 -1.40 5.72
N TYR A 266 -15.56 -2.22 5.51
CA TYR A 266 -16.25 -2.39 4.23
C TYR A 266 -17.72 -2.10 4.42
N GLU A 267 -18.35 -1.50 3.41
CA GLU A 267 -19.81 -1.27 3.38
C GLU A 267 -20.40 -1.74 2.05
N ARG A 268 -21.61 -2.27 2.14
CA ARG A 268 -22.39 -2.64 0.96
C ARG A 268 -22.69 -1.40 0.13
N SER A 269 -22.46 -1.53 -1.19
CA SER A 269 -22.69 -0.44 -2.14
C SER A 269 -23.25 -1.00 -3.45
N GLU A 270 -24.01 -0.17 -4.16
CA GLU A 270 -24.49 -0.46 -5.50
C GLU A 270 -23.39 -0.13 -6.50
N LEU A 271 -22.61 -1.15 -6.87
CA LEU A 271 -21.46 -1.04 -7.73
C LEU A 271 -21.75 -1.70 -9.08
N VAL A 272 -21.24 -1.10 -10.14
CA VAL A 272 -21.34 -1.62 -11.50
C VAL A 272 -19.98 -1.63 -12.16
N LYS A 273 -19.71 -2.68 -12.93
CA LYS A 273 -18.53 -2.75 -13.80
C LYS A 273 -18.75 -1.86 -15.02
N LEU A 274 -17.80 -1.02 -15.34
CA LEU A 274 -17.76 -0.25 -16.58
C LEU A 274 -16.70 -0.86 -17.51
N ASP A 275 -17.15 -1.35 -18.66
CA ASP A 275 -16.29 -1.88 -19.70
C ASP A 275 -16.09 -0.84 -20.81
N ILE A 276 -14.84 -0.60 -21.16
CA ILE A 276 -14.45 0.29 -22.28
C ILE A 276 -14.30 -0.56 -23.54
N LEU A 277 -15.06 -0.20 -24.57
CA LEU A 277 -14.98 -0.84 -25.87
C LEU A 277 -14.13 0.00 -26.83
N VAL A 278 -13.08 -0.61 -27.39
CA VAL A 278 -12.29 -0.02 -28.48
C VAL A 278 -12.68 -0.76 -29.76
N ASN A 279 -13.21 -0.04 -30.73
CA ASN A 279 -13.73 -0.63 -31.97
C ASN A 279 -14.77 -1.77 -31.77
N LYS A 280 -15.63 -1.63 -30.73
CA LYS A 280 -16.64 -2.59 -30.29
C LYS A 280 -16.10 -3.88 -29.63
N GLU A 281 -14.82 -3.94 -29.34
CA GLU A 281 -14.20 -5.02 -28.59
C GLU A 281 -13.85 -4.53 -27.19
N GLU A 282 -14.16 -5.36 -26.18
CA GLU A 282 -13.85 -5.06 -24.77
C GLU A 282 -12.33 -5.11 -24.55
N VAL A 283 -11.82 -4.09 -23.84
CA VAL A 283 -10.41 -4.04 -23.41
C VAL A 283 -10.37 -4.24 -21.91
N ASP A 284 -9.99 -5.45 -21.50
CA ASP A 284 -9.95 -5.89 -20.11
C ASP A 284 -9.09 -4.98 -19.20
N ALA A 285 -8.00 -4.45 -19.73
CA ALA A 285 -7.11 -3.53 -19.01
C ALA A 285 -7.74 -2.16 -18.69
N LEU A 286 -8.84 -1.79 -19.35
CA LEU A 286 -9.53 -0.52 -19.17
C LEU A 286 -10.82 -0.64 -18.34
N SER A 287 -11.20 -1.85 -17.91
CA SER A 287 -12.39 -2.05 -17.08
C SER A 287 -12.16 -1.53 -15.65
N PHE A 288 -13.20 -0.92 -15.05
CA PHE A 288 -13.18 -0.48 -13.64
C PHE A 288 -14.58 -0.54 -13.00
N ILE A 289 -14.62 -0.45 -11.67
CA ILE A 289 -15.82 -0.52 -10.85
C ILE A 289 -16.01 0.78 -10.09
#